data_0c8fc917b05900350a700498e353cbfb
#
_entry.id   0c8fc917b05900350a700498e353cbfb
#
_cell.length_a   1.000
_cell.length_b   1.000
_cell.length_c   1.000
_cell.angle_alpha   90.00
_cell.angle_beta   90.00
_cell.angle_gamma   90.00
#
_symmetry.space_group_name_H-M   'P 1'
#
loop_
_entity.id
_entity.type
_entity.pdbx_description
1 polymer ?
#
loop_
_entity_poly.entity_id
_entity_poly.type
_entity_poly.pdbx_seq_one_letter_code
_entity_poly.pdbx_strand_id
1 'polypeptide(L)'
;MALSGKQDGLTFFARFIIMEAGEHEEVNSVYSMDINESLYCKHPLRFGAEGKFRILMVSDIHGGVGYDEMRTVRAMQALVEHTTPDLVLLGGDIAGPGSIHVSNREDLKQLLDGLVAPMEQAGIPWAHVYGNHDDNFGLPDCEAQPVYESYPYCVSKTSPAGVSGVSNYVLPVWDQKRENILFNVFALDSQHKMEEFRAEFGLGEDVKPIDLTGMENEDESPIRFDQVNWYYQTSKAMEAHAGHKIPALMYTHFPLPEHRIVALRPEECQLEGNVGPQIDSSFLNSGLFSACLQRGDVKAIFCGHDHRSDYSGVYCGIRLGLDGFMSYCACHDEQIRGGRLFEISADTPEKIETRMIRVKDVLPPETT
;
A
#
# COMPACT_ATOMS: atom_id res chain seq x y z
N MET A 1 45.54 -42.54 50.75
CA MET A 1 45.00 -41.43 51.50
C MET A 1 44.28 -40.58 50.52
N ALA A 2 42.99 -40.75 50.30
CA ALA A 2 41.90 -40.17 51.08
C ALA A 2 41.88 -38.63 50.80
N LEU A 3 40.95 -38.09 50.24
CA LEU A 3 39.55 -37.88 50.22
C LEU A 3 39.34 -36.44 49.69
N SER A 4 38.48 -36.28 48.82
CA SER A 4 37.12 -35.72 48.90
C SER A 4 37.05 -34.21 48.67
N GLY A 5 36.14 -33.85 47.86
CA GLY A 5 35.60 -32.55 47.77
C GLY A 5 34.70 -32.41 46.54
N LYS A 6 33.55 -32.95 46.64
CA LYS A 6 32.39 -32.79 45.77
C LYS A 6 31.78 -31.42 45.88
N GLN A 7 31.11 -31.09 44.76
CA GLN A 7 29.91 -30.25 44.68
C GLN A 7 30.11 -28.78 44.94
N ASP A 8 29.96 -28.04 43.84
CA ASP A 8 28.93 -26.98 43.78
C ASP A 8 28.71 -26.57 42.31
N GLY A 9 28.10 -27.45 41.59
CA GLY A 9 27.41 -27.12 40.38
C GLY A 9 25.94 -27.27 40.62
N LEU A 10 25.24 -26.22 40.86
CA LEU A 10 23.77 -26.02 40.70
C LEU A 10 23.31 -24.90 41.64
N THR A 11 23.37 -23.70 41.19
CA THR A 11 22.40 -22.64 41.63
C THR A 11 22.54 -21.42 40.71
N PHE A 12 22.13 -21.58 39.48
CA PHE A 12 21.84 -20.46 38.59
C PHE A 12 20.46 -20.67 37.96
N PHE A 13 19.48 -20.94 38.76
CA PHE A 13 18.08 -20.90 38.37
C PHE A 13 17.24 -20.35 39.51
N ALA A 14 16.34 -19.40 39.15
CA ALA A 14 15.30 -18.84 40.00
C ALA A 14 15.73 -17.75 40.99
N ARG A 15 15.99 -16.55 40.47
CA ARG A 15 15.44 -15.37 41.09
C ARG A 15 14.33 -14.81 40.19
N PHE A 16 13.18 -15.44 40.21
CA PHE A 16 11.93 -14.75 39.92
C PHE A 16 11.67 -13.81 41.09
N ILE A 17 11.86 -12.54 40.86
CA ILE A 17 11.38 -11.50 41.75
C ILE A 17 9.85 -11.56 41.60
N ILE A 18 9.17 -12.03 42.64
CA ILE A 18 7.76 -11.73 42.87
C ILE A 18 7.75 -10.24 43.18
N MET A 19 7.45 -9.42 42.17
CA MET A 19 7.02 -8.04 42.40
C MET A 19 5.54 -8.09 42.71
N GLU A 20 5.21 -7.63 43.91
CA GLU A 20 3.85 -7.49 44.42
C GLU A 20 2.99 -6.66 43.43
N ALA A 21 1.72 -7.02 43.37
CA ALA A 21 0.68 -6.33 42.62
C ALA A 21 0.50 -4.90 43.16
N GLY A 22 1.09 -3.96 42.49
CA GLY A 22 0.99 -2.55 42.77
C GLY A 22 1.93 -1.80 41.81
N GLU A 23 1.35 -1.11 40.84
CA GLU A 23 1.97 -0.29 39.79
C GLU A 23 2.14 -1.00 38.42
N HIS A 24 1.01 -1.40 37.84
CA HIS A 24 0.86 -1.59 36.42
C HIS A 24 0.23 -0.33 35.79
N GLU A 25 0.83 0.81 36.02
CA GLU A 25 0.61 2.01 35.21
C GLU A 25 1.97 2.48 34.66
N GLU A 26 2.01 2.71 33.34
CA GLU A 26 3.11 3.31 32.58
C GLU A 26 4.12 2.41 31.84
N VAL A 27 3.67 1.38 31.13
CA VAL A 27 4.44 0.90 29.97
C VAL A 27 3.55 0.80 28.71
N ASN A 28 2.31 1.20 28.78
CA ASN A 28 1.36 1.15 27.66
C ASN A 28 1.19 2.49 26.88
N SER A 29 2.09 3.46 27.05
CA SER A 29 1.86 4.80 26.47
C SER A 29 2.63 5.14 25.19
N VAL A 30 3.31 4.18 24.55
CA VAL A 30 4.07 4.50 23.33
C VAL A 30 3.22 4.39 22.06
N TYR A 31 2.11 3.67 22.08
CA TYR A 31 1.14 3.60 20.96
C TYR A 31 -0.29 3.44 21.51
N SER A 32 -0.83 4.48 22.14
CA SER A 32 -2.29 4.53 22.32
C SER A 32 -2.90 4.92 20.98
N MET A 33 -3.26 3.91 20.19
CA MET A 33 -3.96 4.15 18.93
C MET A 33 -5.35 4.65 19.23
N ASP A 34 -5.66 5.87 18.78
CA ASP A 34 -7.03 6.36 18.84
C ASP A 34 -7.85 5.65 17.76
N ILE A 35 -8.69 4.69 18.17
CA ILE A 35 -9.59 3.97 17.26
C ILE A 35 -10.47 4.95 16.46
N ASN A 36 -10.81 6.10 17.01
CA ASN A 36 -11.63 7.10 16.31
C ASN A 36 -10.87 7.67 15.08
N GLU A 37 -9.56 7.83 15.17
CA GLU A 37 -8.74 8.22 14.01
C GLU A 37 -8.77 7.15 12.92
N SER A 38 -8.68 5.87 13.29
CA SER A 38 -8.81 4.76 12.36
C SER A 38 -10.20 4.66 11.73
N LEU A 39 -11.25 4.95 12.49
CA LEU A 39 -12.64 4.94 12.03
C LEU A 39 -13.02 6.18 11.22
N TYR A 40 -12.29 7.28 11.37
CA TYR A 40 -12.59 8.50 10.64
C TYR A 40 -12.32 8.30 9.14
N CYS A 41 -13.27 8.74 8.33
CA CYS A 41 -13.13 8.91 6.90
C CYS A 41 -13.95 10.12 6.48
N LYS A 42 -13.36 11.07 5.76
CA LYS A 42 -14.00 12.32 5.30
C LYS A 42 -15.27 12.02 4.51
N HIS A 43 -15.24 11.01 3.65
CA HIS A 43 -16.38 10.43 2.96
C HIS A 43 -16.50 8.96 3.34
N PRO A 44 -17.40 8.59 4.27
CA PRO A 44 -17.51 7.21 4.72
C PRO A 44 -17.81 6.24 3.58
N LEU A 45 -16.91 5.29 3.38
CA LEU A 45 -17.04 4.25 2.37
C LEU A 45 -18.07 3.21 2.83
N ARG A 46 -18.87 2.70 1.89
CA ARG A 46 -19.91 1.71 2.20
C ARG A 46 -20.25 0.85 0.98
N PHE A 47 -20.67 -0.35 1.24
CA PHE A 47 -21.23 -1.22 0.21
C PHE A 47 -22.48 -0.58 -0.41
N GLY A 48 -22.58 -0.69 -1.74
CA GLY A 48 -23.73 -0.21 -2.49
C GLY A 48 -25.01 -1.04 -2.24
N ALA A 49 -26.12 -0.64 -2.84
CA ALA A 49 -27.42 -1.29 -2.69
C ALA A 49 -27.43 -2.77 -3.13
N GLU A 50 -26.55 -3.14 -4.08
CA GLU A 50 -26.37 -4.50 -4.56
C GLU A 50 -25.42 -5.36 -3.69
N GLY A 51 -25.00 -4.84 -2.54
CA GLY A 51 -24.04 -5.50 -1.67
C GLY A 51 -22.64 -5.60 -2.26
N LYS A 52 -22.26 -4.71 -3.19
CA LYS A 52 -20.94 -4.67 -3.81
C LYS A 52 -20.18 -3.41 -3.44
N PHE A 53 -18.87 -3.54 -3.41
CA PHE A 53 -17.91 -2.43 -3.29
C PHE A 53 -16.82 -2.62 -4.32
N ARG A 54 -16.62 -1.62 -5.18
CA ARG A 54 -15.66 -1.64 -6.28
C ARG A 54 -14.53 -0.67 -6.00
N ILE A 55 -13.29 -1.15 -6.14
CA ILE A 55 -12.09 -0.33 -6.03
C ILE A 55 -11.36 -0.38 -7.37
N LEU A 56 -11.06 0.78 -7.93
CA LEU A 56 -10.14 0.93 -9.06
C LEU A 56 -8.79 1.38 -8.52
N MET A 57 -7.74 0.58 -8.71
CA MET A 57 -6.37 0.97 -8.43
C MET A 57 -5.67 1.33 -9.73
N VAL A 58 -4.98 2.45 -9.73
CA VAL A 58 -4.10 2.93 -10.81
C VAL A 58 -2.81 3.45 -10.20
N SER A 59 -1.68 3.21 -10.85
CA SER A 59 -0.37 3.52 -10.33
C SER A 59 0.56 4.02 -11.44
N ASP A 60 1.73 4.51 -11.08
CA ASP A 60 2.79 4.87 -12.01
C ASP A 60 2.30 5.82 -13.12
N ILE A 61 1.70 6.91 -12.67
CA ILE A 61 1.10 7.94 -13.52
C ILE A 61 2.19 8.83 -14.11
N HIS A 62 3.23 9.13 -13.31
CA HIS A 62 4.36 9.97 -13.67
C HIS A 62 3.92 11.27 -14.38
N GLY A 63 2.88 11.85 -13.84
CA GLY A 63 2.24 13.01 -14.42
C GLY A 63 3.09 14.26 -14.26
N GLY A 64 2.76 15.24 -15.05
CA GLY A 64 3.29 16.58 -15.04
C GLY A 64 2.28 17.51 -15.67
N VAL A 65 2.72 18.41 -16.55
CA VAL A 65 1.83 19.33 -17.28
C VAL A 65 2.19 19.33 -18.77
N GLY A 66 1.29 18.85 -19.64
CA GLY A 66 1.54 18.82 -21.07
C GLY A 66 0.57 17.94 -21.86
N TYR A 67 0.99 17.52 -23.06
CA TYR A 67 0.12 16.76 -23.97
C TYR A 67 -0.15 15.33 -23.50
N ASP A 68 0.87 14.63 -23.05
CA ASP A 68 0.75 13.24 -22.61
C ASP A 68 -0.03 13.15 -21.29
N GLU A 69 0.02 14.18 -20.45
CA GLU A 69 -0.80 14.32 -19.26
C GLU A 69 -2.29 14.41 -19.62
N MET A 70 -2.65 15.12 -20.70
CA MET A 70 -4.05 15.15 -21.18
C MET A 70 -4.52 13.77 -21.64
N ARG A 71 -3.64 12.96 -22.27
CA ARG A 71 -3.96 11.57 -22.62
C ARG A 71 -4.14 10.72 -21.37
N THR A 72 -3.28 10.91 -20.38
CA THR A 72 -3.36 10.24 -19.06
C THR A 72 -4.67 10.58 -18.35
N VAL A 73 -5.07 11.85 -18.34
CA VAL A 73 -6.37 12.30 -17.79
C VAL A 73 -7.55 11.65 -18.51
N ARG A 74 -7.52 11.58 -19.85
CA ARG A 74 -8.57 10.90 -20.64
C ARG A 74 -8.63 9.41 -20.34
N ALA A 75 -7.48 8.76 -20.16
CA ALA A 75 -7.42 7.35 -19.78
C ALA A 75 -8.01 7.15 -18.38
N MET A 76 -7.69 7.99 -17.42
CA MET A 76 -8.30 7.99 -16.08
C MET A 76 -9.81 8.14 -16.17
N GLN A 77 -10.30 9.11 -16.92
CA GLN A 77 -11.74 9.31 -17.11
C GLN A 77 -12.41 8.06 -17.69
N ALA A 78 -11.84 7.48 -18.76
CA ALA A 78 -12.39 6.28 -19.40
C ALA A 78 -12.42 5.07 -18.44
N LEU A 79 -11.38 4.89 -17.63
CA LEU A 79 -11.33 3.83 -16.63
C LEU A 79 -12.41 4.03 -15.54
N VAL A 80 -12.56 5.25 -15.03
CA VAL A 80 -13.56 5.59 -14.00
C VAL A 80 -14.98 5.41 -14.55
N GLU A 81 -15.26 5.90 -15.74
CA GLU A 81 -16.58 5.75 -16.40
C GLU A 81 -16.93 4.28 -16.67
N HIS A 82 -15.95 3.50 -17.11
CA HIS A 82 -16.15 2.07 -17.42
C HIS A 82 -16.37 1.22 -16.17
N THR A 83 -15.58 1.49 -15.11
CA THR A 83 -15.59 0.65 -13.88
C THR A 83 -16.61 1.10 -12.86
N THR A 84 -17.03 2.37 -12.90
CA THR A 84 -17.93 2.99 -11.90
C THR A 84 -17.55 2.59 -10.47
N PRO A 85 -16.32 2.96 -10.01
CA PRO A 85 -15.80 2.50 -8.74
C PRO A 85 -16.44 3.27 -7.57
N ASP A 86 -16.47 2.63 -6.39
CA ASP A 86 -16.86 3.26 -5.13
C ASP A 86 -15.66 3.94 -4.45
N LEU A 87 -14.44 3.57 -4.86
CA LEU A 87 -13.17 4.14 -4.40
C LEU A 87 -12.12 4.03 -5.51
N VAL A 88 -11.33 5.07 -5.71
CA VAL A 88 -10.14 5.02 -6.57
C VAL A 88 -8.89 5.08 -5.68
N LEU A 89 -7.92 4.18 -5.92
CA LEU A 89 -6.63 4.18 -5.25
C LEU A 89 -5.54 4.59 -6.25
N LEU A 90 -4.76 5.61 -5.89
CA LEU A 90 -3.56 6.02 -6.62
C LEU A 90 -2.36 5.36 -5.94
N GLY A 91 -1.73 4.42 -6.63
CA GLY A 91 -0.74 3.48 -6.09
C GLY A 91 0.69 4.01 -6.02
N GLY A 92 0.90 5.33 -6.00
CA GLY A 92 2.23 5.98 -5.99
C GLY A 92 2.73 6.34 -7.37
N ASP A 93 3.86 7.05 -7.41
CA ASP A 93 4.45 7.63 -8.61
C ASP A 93 3.42 8.44 -9.43
N ILE A 94 2.70 9.30 -8.72
CA ILE A 94 1.66 10.17 -9.27
C ILE A 94 2.33 11.32 -10.01
N ALA A 95 3.25 12.01 -9.34
CA ALA A 95 4.20 12.92 -9.95
C ALA A 95 5.47 12.16 -10.36
N GLY A 96 6.30 12.71 -11.24
CA GLY A 96 7.51 11.99 -11.60
C GLY A 96 8.24 12.63 -12.78
N PRO A 97 9.18 11.89 -13.38
CA PRO A 97 10.02 12.37 -14.47
C PRO A 97 9.24 12.54 -15.79
N GLY A 98 8.01 13.01 -15.74
CA GLY A 98 7.23 13.38 -16.92
C GLY A 98 7.75 14.62 -17.63
N SER A 99 6.96 15.18 -18.55
CA SER A 99 7.37 16.31 -19.39
C SER A 99 7.55 17.63 -18.64
N ILE A 100 6.90 17.80 -17.50
CA ILE A 100 7.09 18.95 -16.59
C ILE A 100 7.18 18.46 -15.15
N HIS A 101 8.23 18.88 -14.46
CA HIS A 101 8.50 18.47 -13.10
C HIS A 101 7.57 19.15 -12.10
N VAL A 102 7.06 18.40 -11.15
CA VAL A 102 6.31 18.91 -10.01
C VAL A 102 7.31 19.30 -8.92
N SER A 103 7.62 20.58 -8.81
CA SER A 103 8.66 21.10 -7.92
C SER A 103 8.12 21.90 -6.73
N ASN A 104 6.81 22.16 -6.71
CA ASN A 104 6.14 22.91 -5.67
C ASN A 104 4.65 22.57 -5.62
N ARG A 105 3.96 23.07 -4.60
CA ARG A 105 2.53 22.78 -4.35
C ARG A 105 1.59 23.24 -5.48
N GLU A 106 1.93 24.29 -6.20
CA GLU A 106 1.12 24.79 -7.31
C GLU A 106 1.22 23.86 -8.52
N ASP A 107 2.43 23.39 -8.84
CA ASP A 107 2.64 22.40 -9.89
C ASP A 107 1.86 21.10 -9.58
N LEU A 108 1.96 20.62 -8.34
CA LEU A 108 1.21 19.44 -7.88
C LEU A 108 -0.29 19.67 -7.99
N LYS A 109 -0.77 20.84 -7.56
CA LYS A 109 -2.19 21.17 -7.66
C LYS A 109 -2.65 21.18 -9.11
N GLN A 110 -1.87 21.73 -10.01
CA GLN A 110 -2.19 21.77 -11.45
C GLN A 110 -2.28 20.36 -12.05
N LEU A 111 -1.35 19.46 -11.68
CA LEU A 111 -1.42 18.05 -12.07
C LEU A 111 -2.69 17.39 -11.54
N LEU A 112 -2.95 17.53 -10.26
CA LEU A 112 -4.09 16.88 -9.60
C LEU A 112 -5.43 17.44 -10.10
N ASP A 113 -5.55 18.74 -10.35
CA ASP A 113 -6.78 19.35 -10.89
C ASP A 113 -7.24 18.68 -12.20
N GLY A 114 -6.30 18.18 -13.00
CA GLY A 114 -6.62 17.39 -14.20
C GLY A 114 -6.89 15.92 -13.87
N LEU A 115 -5.96 15.30 -13.17
CA LEU A 115 -5.94 13.86 -12.93
C LEU A 115 -7.14 13.37 -12.13
N VAL A 116 -7.50 14.07 -11.05
CA VAL A 116 -8.58 13.65 -10.14
C VAL A 116 -9.95 14.25 -10.52
N ALA A 117 -10.02 15.09 -11.55
CA ALA A 117 -11.27 15.69 -12.00
C ALA A 117 -12.41 14.69 -12.25
N PRO A 118 -12.17 13.51 -12.83
CA PRO A 118 -13.23 12.53 -13.02
C PRO A 118 -13.86 12.07 -11.70
N MET A 119 -13.05 11.86 -10.65
CA MET A 119 -13.51 11.45 -9.33
C MET A 119 -14.22 12.60 -8.62
N GLU A 120 -13.62 13.78 -8.60
CA GLU A 120 -14.18 14.96 -7.93
C GLU A 120 -15.55 15.36 -8.52
N GLN A 121 -15.70 15.34 -9.85
CA GLN A 121 -16.95 15.66 -10.54
C GLN A 121 -18.03 14.60 -10.33
N ALA A 122 -17.65 13.33 -10.24
CA ALA A 122 -18.56 12.22 -10.01
C ALA A 122 -18.89 12.02 -8.51
N GLY A 123 -18.19 12.71 -7.61
CA GLY A 123 -18.32 12.53 -6.17
C GLY A 123 -17.81 11.18 -5.69
N ILE A 124 -16.80 10.62 -6.37
CA ILE A 124 -16.18 9.34 -6.04
C ILE A 124 -14.99 9.58 -5.10
N PRO A 125 -14.98 8.99 -3.90
CA PRO A 125 -13.83 9.04 -3.02
C PRO A 125 -12.57 8.48 -3.69
N TRP A 126 -11.42 9.09 -3.43
CA TRP A 126 -10.14 8.61 -3.89
C TRP A 126 -9.07 8.79 -2.82
N ALA A 127 -8.04 7.95 -2.87
CA ALA A 127 -6.95 7.94 -1.92
C ALA A 127 -5.63 7.64 -2.62
N HIS A 128 -4.48 7.96 -1.98
CA HIS A 128 -3.16 7.74 -2.56
C HIS A 128 -2.17 7.21 -1.53
N VAL A 129 -1.09 6.61 -2.04
CA VAL A 129 0.20 6.45 -1.35
C VAL A 129 1.27 7.12 -2.20
N TYR A 130 2.41 7.42 -1.59
CA TYR A 130 3.58 7.92 -2.32
C TYR A 130 4.38 6.79 -2.94
N GLY A 131 5.00 7.09 -4.10
CA GLY A 131 6.03 6.28 -4.72
C GLY A 131 7.39 6.97 -4.65
N ASN A 132 8.41 6.35 -5.21
CA ASN A 132 9.79 6.84 -5.12
C ASN A 132 10.10 8.04 -6.03
N HIS A 133 9.18 8.43 -6.88
CA HIS A 133 9.35 9.57 -7.78
C HIS A 133 8.55 10.81 -7.37
N ASP A 134 7.65 10.72 -6.40
CA ASP A 134 6.73 11.81 -6.06
C ASP A 134 7.45 13.05 -5.51
N ASP A 135 8.61 12.90 -4.84
CA ASP A 135 9.43 13.99 -4.29
C ASP A 135 10.67 14.36 -5.11
N ASN A 136 10.93 13.67 -6.23
CA ASN A 136 12.18 13.77 -7.00
C ASN A 136 12.56 15.18 -7.47
N PHE A 137 11.61 16.10 -7.53
CA PHE A 137 11.83 17.45 -8.04
C PHE A 137 11.74 18.53 -6.97
N GLY A 138 11.80 18.14 -5.70
CA GLY A 138 12.03 19.03 -4.58
C GLY A 138 10.79 19.46 -3.81
N LEU A 139 9.62 18.83 -4.05
CA LEU A 139 8.45 18.94 -3.18
C LEU A 139 8.40 17.72 -2.26
N PRO A 140 8.80 17.82 -0.99
CA PRO A 140 8.75 16.70 -0.07
C PRO A 140 7.31 16.21 0.17
N ASP A 141 7.13 14.91 0.36
CA ASP A 141 5.82 14.28 0.58
C ASP A 141 5.03 14.92 1.72
N CYS A 142 5.69 15.28 2.82
CA CYS A 142 5.05 15.96 3.94
C CYS A 142 4.53 17.37 3.58
N GLU A 143 5.09 18.01 2.56
CA GLU A 143 4.59 19.28 2.01
C GLU A 143 3.54 19.09 0.91
N ALA A 144 3.59 17.96 0.21
CA ALA A 144 2.61 17.56 -0.79
C ALA A 144 1.29 17.10 -0.15
N GLN A 145 1.34 16.38 0.96
CA GLN A 145 0.19 15.79 1.63
C GLN A 145 -1.00 16.76 1.85
N PRO A 146 -0.80 17.99 2.35
CA PRO A 146 -1.90 18.95 2.50
C PRO A 146 -2.57 19.35 1.17
N VAL A 147 -1.86 19.25 0.03
CA VAL A 147 -2.46 19.51 -1.30
C VAL A 147 -3.44 18.41 -1.64
N TYR A 148 -3.08 17.14 -1.46
CA TYR A 148 -3.97 15.99 -1.64
C TYR A 148 -5.20 16.09 -0.74
N GLU A 149 -5.00 16.32 0.55
CA GLU A 149 -6.08 16.40 1.54
C GLU A 149 -7.02 17.60 1.33
N SER A 150 -6.59 18.62 0.56
CA SER A 150 -7.43 19.78 0.23
C SER A 150 -8.59 19.45 -0.70
N TYR A 151 -8.49 18.37 -1.48
CA TYR A 151 -9.55 17.97 -2.39
C TYR A 151 -10.79 17.45 -1.65
N PRO A 152 -11.99 17.84 -2.07
CA PRO A 152 -13.23 17.41 -1.41
C PRO A 152 -13.37 15.91 -1.23
N TYR A 153 -13.11 15.12 -2.27
CA TYR A 153 -13.29 13.67 -2.25
C TYR A 153 -12.01 12.88 -1.97
N CYS A 154 -10.89 13.53 -1.70
CA CYS A 154 -9.69 12.85 -1.20
C CYS A 154 -9.94 12.33 0.21
N VAL A 155 -9.75 11.02 0.41
CA VAL A 155 -9.90 10.34 1.70
C VAL A 155 -8.59 9.81 2.26
N SER A 156 -7.46 10.13 1.62
CA SER A 156 -6.12 9.89 2.18
C SER A 156 -5.97 10.59 3.53
N LYS A 157 -5.09 10.06 4.35
CA LYS A 157 -4.78 10.65 5.66
C LYS A 157 -3.27 10.70 5.84
N THR A 158 -2.82 11.71 6.56
CA THR A 158 -1.45 11.76 7.07
C THR A 158 -1.22 10.61 8.04
N SER A 159 0.00 10.05 8.03
CA SER A 159 0.42 9.01 8.98
C SER A 159 0.23 9.42 10.42
N PRO A 160 -0.16 8.50 11.30
CA PRO A 160 -0.16 8.75 12.74
C PRO A 160 1.24 9.14 13.24
N ALA A 161 1.29 9.96 14.30
CA ALA A 161 2.55 10.39 14.88
C ALA A 161 3.43 9.19 15.31
N GLY A 162 4.69 9.20 14.92
CA GLY A 162 5.66 8.15 15.24
C GLY A 162 5.60 6.94 14.31
N VAL A 163 4.87 7.03 13.20
CA VAL A 163 4.88 6.05 12.11
C VAL A 163 5.66 6.64 10.94
N SER A 164 6.68 5.94 10.47
CA SER A 164 7.52 6.36 9.35
C SER A 164 6.71 6.48 8.06
N GLY A 165 7.09 7.43 7.19
CA GLY A 165 6.36 7.77 5.98
C GLY A 165 5.18 8.72 6.23
N VAL A 166 4.54 9.18 5.17
CA VAL A 166 3.55 10.27 5.20
C VAL A 166 2.12 9.75 5.01
N SER A 167 1.93 8.66 4.28
CA SER A 167 0.61 8.17 3.86
C SER A 167 0.27 6.76 4.40
N ASN A 168 0.38 6.56 5.73
CA ASN A 168 -0.04 5.32 6.38
C ASN A 168 -1.41 5.50 7.04
N TYR A 169 -2.43 4.78 6.56
CA TYR A 169 -3.78 4.89 7.10
C TYR A 169 -4.64 3.66 6.79
N VAL A 170 -5.79 3.59 7.45
CA VAL A 170 -6.84 2.62 7.18
C VAL A 170 -8.13 3.33 6.79
N LEU A 171 -8.84 2.77 5.80
CA LEU A 171 -10.16 3.21 5.36
C LEU A 171 -11.16 2.10 5.63
N PRO A 172 -12.05 2.26 6.62
CA PRO A 172 -13.11 1.30 6.88
C PRO A 172 -14.22 1.41 5.84
N VAL A 173 -14.68 0.26 5.35
CA VAL A 173 -15.82 0.12 4.45
C VAL A 173 -16.98 -0.50 5.21
N TRP A 174 -18.03 0.27 5.35
CA TRP A 174 -19.20 -0.07 6.14
C TRP A 174 -20.25 -0.84 5.33
N ASP A 175 -21.11 -1.53 6.03
CA ASP A 175 -22.36 -2.00 5.43
C ASP A 175 -23.22 -0.82 4.94
N GLN A 176 -24.26 -1.09 4.18
CA GLN A 176 -25.14 -0.06 3.61
C GLN A 176 -25.75 0.87 4.66
N LYS A 177 -26.02 0.36 5.86
CA LYS A 177 -26.63 1.12 6.97
C LYS A 177 -25.61 1.82 7.85
N ARG A 178 -24.32 1.58 7.65
CA ARG A 178 -23.22 2.07 8.49
C ARG A 178 -23.30 1.57 9.95
N GLU A 179 -23.75 0.36 10.13
CA GLU A 179 -23.84 -0.29 11.44
C GLU A 179 -22.62 -1.19 11.69
N ASN A 180 -22.09 -1.81 10.63
CA ASN A 180 -20.97 -2.76 10.72
C ASN A 180 -19.88 -2.45 9.72
N ILE A 181 -18.62 -2.60 10.12
CA ILE A 181 -17.47 -2.53 9.22
C ILE A 181 -17.29 -3.92 8.62
N LEU A 182 -17.42 -4.04 7.30
CA LEU A 182 -17.33 -5.31 6.60
C LEU A 182 -15.98 -5.53 5.92
N PHE A 183 -15.24 -4.45 5.63
CA PHE A 183 -13.98 -4.52 4.92
C PHE A 183 -13.08 -3.35 5.30
N ASN A 184 -11.77 -3.53 5.20
CA ASN A 184 -10.79 -2.47 5.39
C ASN A 184 -9.89 -2.32 4.16
N VAL A 185 -9.46 -1.09 3.89
CA VAL A 185 -8.37 -0.81 2.95
C VAL A 185 -7.22 -0.19 3.74
N PHE A 186 -6.08 -0.89 3.80
CA PHE A 186 -4.86 -0.38 4.41
C PHE A 186 -3.97 0.24 3.34
N ALA A 187 -3.50 1.44 3.59
CA ALA A 187 -2.49 2.13 2.83
C ALA A 187 -1.19 2.17 3.63
N LEU A 188 -0.07 1.78 3.01
CA LEU A 188 1.25 1.90 3.59
C LEU A 188 2.17 2.64 2.63
N ASP A 189 2.81 3.66 3.16
CA ASP A 189 3.86 4.39 2.47
C ASP A 189 5.14 3.54 2.44
N SER A 190 5.56 3.12 1.26
CA SER A 190 6.78 2.31 1.10
C SER A 190 8.06 3.14 1.11
N GLN A 191 7.91 4.46 1.17
CA GLN A 191 8.99 5.43 1.18
C GLN A 191 9.87 5.35 -0.10
N HIS A 192 11.16 5.67 0.04
CA HIS A 192 12.08 5.90 -1.07
C HIS A 192 13.14 4.81 -1.21
N LYS A 193 14.27 5.16 -1.79
CA LYS A 193 15.38 4.24 -2.06
C LYS A 193 16.15 3.82 -0.80
N MET A 194 16.86 2.71 -0.89
CA MET A 194 17.70 2.16 0.18
C MET A 194 18.79 3.14 0.67
N GLU A 195 19.26 4.04 -0.19
CA GLU A 195 20.23 5.06 0.19
C GLU A 195 19.71 5.92 1.35
N GLU A 196 18.46 6.33 1.29
CA GLU A 196 17.81 7.12 2.34
C GLU A 196 17.64 6.30 3.61
N PHE A 197 17.23 5.03 3.47
CA PHE A 197 17.18 4.09 4.60
C PHE A 197 18.54 3.93 5.28
N ARG A 198 19.61 3.75 4.50
CA ARG A 198 20.96 3.68 5.05
C ARG A 198 21.35 4.96 5.77
N ALA A 199 21.05 6.11 5.21
CA ALA A 199 21.32 7.41 5.82
C ALA A 199 20.55 7.62 7.13
N GLU A 200 19.26 7.28 7.14
CA GLU A 200 18.38 7.39 8.31
C GLU A 200 18.89 6.57 9.51
N PHE A 201 19.35 5.35 9.26
CA PHE A 201 19.80 4.44 10.32
C PHE A 201 21.32 4.36 10.50
N GLY A 202 22.09 5.20 9.81
CA GLY A 202 23.56 5.23 9.91
C GLY A 202 24.22 3.94 9.44
N LEU A 203 23.64 3.27 8.43
CA LEU A 203 24.14 2.02 7.87
C LEU A 203 25.14 2.29 6.74
N GLY A 204 26.13 1.38 6.59
CA GLY A 204 27.13 1.47 5.54
C GLY A 204 26.67 0.89 4.20
N GLU A 205 27.49 1.12 3.15
CA GLU A 205 27.26 0.57 1.80
C GLU A 205 27.41 -0.97 1.73
N ASP A 206 27.87 -1.60 2.79
CA ASP A 206 27.89 -3.06 2.93
C ASP A 206 26.50 -3.66 3.17
N VAL A 207 25.51 -2.83 3.56
CA VAL A 207 24.08 -3.18 3.56
C VAL A 207 23.56 -3.07 2.13
N LYS A 208 23.75 -4.13 1.36
CA LYS A 208 23.39 -4.21 -0.08
C LYS A 208 22.83 -5.58 -0.43
N PRO A 209 22.07 -5.69 -1.52
CA PRO A 209 21.49 -6.93 -1.96
C PRO A 209 22.57 -7.97 -2.31
N ILE A 210 22.23 -9.24 -2.07
CA ILE A 210 22.92 -10.38 -2.64
C ILE A 210 21.88 -11.07 -3.54
N ASP A 211 22.11 -11.10 -4.83
CA ASP A 211 21.18 -11.76 -5.74
C ASP A 211 21.18 -13.27 -5.51
N LEU A 212 20.08 -13.76 -4.98
CA LEU A 212 19.83 -15.19 -4.76
C LEU A 212 18.94 -15.82 -5.84
N THR A 213 18.39 -15.01 -6.74
CA THR A 213 17.30 -15.42 -7.64
C THR A 213 17.65 -15.30 -9.12
N GLY A 214 18.70 -14.55 -9.46
CA GLY A 214 19.01 -14.16 -10.84
C GLY A 214 18.09 -13.06 -11.39
N MET A 215 17.19 -12.52 -10.57
CA MET A 215 16.45 -11.30 -10.86
C MET A 215 17.25 -10.13 -10.30
N GLU A 216 17.49 -9.11 -11.11
CA GLU A 216 18.13 -7.89 -10.64
C GLU A 216 17.28 -7.30 -9.49
N ASN A 217 17.94 -6.86 -8.43
CA ASN A 217 17.32 -6.17 -7.33
C ASN A 217 17.68 -4.70 -7.45
N GLU A 218 16.68 -3.87 -7.55
CA GLU A 218 16.90 -2.47 -7.29
C GLU A 218 17.03 -2.20 -5.77
N ASP A 219 17.49 -1.00 -5.44
CA ASP A 219 17.88 -0.64 -4.09
C ASP A 219 16.69 0.01 -3.35
N GLU A 220 15.55 -0.72 -3.32
CA GLU A 220 14.32 -0.26 -2.69
C GLU A 220 14.40 -0.38 -1.17
N SER A 221 13.91 0.62 -0.44
CA SER A 221 13.87 0.55 1.02
C SER A 221 12.79 -0.42 1.51
N PRO A 222 13.00 -1.07 2.67
CA PRO A 222 11.96 -1.90 3.27
C PRO A 222 10.90 -1.03 3.96
N ILE A 223 9.69 -1.55 4.08
CA ILE A 223 8.70 -1.04 5.04
C ILE A 223 9.35 -1.00 6.43
N ARG A 224 9.16 0.07 7.20
CA ARG A 224 9.77 0.23 8.53
C ARG A 224 9.08 -0.64 9.57
N PHE A 225 9.82 -0.97 10.60
CA PHE A 225 9.30 -1.80 11.69
C PHE A 225 8.13 -1.14 12.43
N ASP A 226 8.16 0.17 12.60
CA ASP A 226 7.08 0.94 13.22
C ASP A 226 5.79 0.92 12.38
N GLN A 227 5.90 0.92 11.03
CA GLN A 227 4.77 0.73 10.13
C GLN A 227 4.15 -0.67 10.27
N VAL A 228 4.99 -1.71 10.36
CA VAL A 228 4.52 -3.10 10.60
C VAL A 228 3.79 -3.19 11.94
N ASN A 229 4.36 -2.58 12.99
CA ASN A 229 3.73 -2.55 14.31
C ASN A 229 2.42 -1.74 14.28
N TRP A 230 2.40 -0.59 13.61
CA TRP A 230 1.18 0.21 13.43
C TRP A 230 0.07 -0.60 12.76
N TYR A 231 0.35 -1.24 11.64
CA TYR A 231 -0.62 -2.12 10.98
C TYR A 231 -1.15 -3.18 11.96
N TYR A 232 -0.24 -3.89 12.64
CA TYR A 232 -0.60 -4.99 13.55
C TYR A 232 -1.51 -4.52 14.68
N GLN A 233 -1.21 -3.38 15.30
CA GLN A 233 -2.03 -2.82 16.38
C GLN A 233 -3.36 -2.25 15.87
N THR A 234 -3.34 -1.58 14.70
CA THR A 234 -4.58 -1.07 14.05
C THR A 234 -5.54 -2.22 13.75
N SER A 235 -5.05 -3.27 13.13
CA SER A 235 -5.84 -4.46 12.83
C SER A 235 -6.47 -5.06 14.10
N LYS A 236 -5.71 -5.15 15.21
CA LYS A 236 -6.23 -5.62 16.50
C LYS A 236 -7.32 -4.69 17.07
N ALA A 237 -7.09 -3.39 17.02
CA ALA A 237 -8.03 -2.41 17.53
C ALA A 237 -9.35 -2.42 16.72
N MET A 238 -9.24 -2.52 15.40
CA MET A 238 -10.40 -2.63 14.50
C MET A 238 -11.20 -3.92 14.76
N GLU A 239 -10.52 -5.06 14.94
CA GLU A 239 -11.16 -6.32 15.30
C GLU A 239 -11.87 -6.24 16.66
N ALA A 240 -11.22 -5.63 17.66
CA ALA A 240 -11.81 -5.44 18.99
C ALA A 240 -13.05 -4.52 18.94
N HIS A 241 -13.01 -3.46 18.13
CA HIS A 241 -14.12 -2.55 17.94
C HIS A 241 -15.32 -3.22 17.24
N ALA A 242 -15.05 -3.98 16.17
CA ALA A 242 -16.10 -4.65 15.38
C ALA A 242 -16.62 -5.93 16.05
N GLY A 243 -15.87 -6.52 17.00
CA GLY A 243 -16.19 -7.80 17.61
C GLY A 243 -15.89 -9.01 16.70
N HIS A 244 -15.34 -8.80 15.54
CA HIS A 244 -14.94 -9.83 14.58
C HIS A 244 -13.77 -9.36 13.73
N LYS A 245 -13.08 -10.30 13.10
CA LYS A 245 -11.98 -10.01 12.18
C LYS A 245 -12.52 -9.43 10.88
N ILE A 246 -12.02 -8.26 10.47
CA ILE A 246 -12.46 -7.54 9.28
C ILE A 246 -11.49 -7.88 8.14
N PRO A 247 -11.93 -8.52 7.03
CA PRO A 247 -11.10 -8.74 5.86
C PRO A 247 -10.57 -7.43 5.28
N ALA A 248 -9.37 -7.46 4.68
CA ALA A 248 -8.74 -6.26 4.18
C ALA A 248 -7.99 -6.48 2.85
N LEU A 249 -7.95 -5.40 2.05
CA LEU A 249 -6.97 -5.14 1.01
C LEU A 249 -5.89 -4.22 1.60
N MET A 250 -4.62 -4.50 1.33
CA MET A 250 -3.51 -3.61 1.59
C MET A 250 -2.90 -3.15 0.27
N TYR A 251 -2.54 -1.88 0.18
CA TYR A 251 -1.80 -1.37 -0.97
C TYR A 251 -0.62 -0.50 -0.53
N THR A 252 0.44 -0.55 -1.32
CA THR A 252 1.70 0.17 -1.14
C THR A 252 2.30 0.43 -2.52
N HIS A 253 3.34 1.24 -2.64
CA HIS A 253 3.96 1.43 -3.94
C HIS A 253 4.97 0.31 -4.26
N PHE A 254 5.94 0.06 -3.38
CA PHE A 254 6.91 -1.01 -3.61
C PHE A 254 6.35 -2.41 -3.35
N PRO A 255 6.70 -3.39 -4.21
CA PRO A 255 6.45 -4.78 -3.94
C PRO A 255 7.15 -5.26 -2.67
N LEU A 256 6.50 -6.14 -1.93
CA LEU A 256 7.16 -6.89 -0.86
C LEU A 256 8.06 -7.99 -1.46
N PRO A 257 9.10 -8.47 -0.75
CA PRO A 257 9.92 -9.59 -1.19
C PRO A 257 9.13 -10.84 -1.62
N GLU A 258 7.95 -11.04 -1.03
CA GLU A 258 7.07 -12.17 -1.33
C GLU A 258 6.41 -12.08 -2.71
N HIS A 259 6.29 -10.89 -3.32
CA HIS A 259 5.81 -10.75 -4.70
C HIS A 259 6.75 -11.44 -5.69
N ARG A 260 8.06 -11.45 -5.43
CA ARG A 260 9.06 -12.18 -6.23
C ARG A 260 8.82 -13.69 -6.17
N ILE A 261 8.38 -14.22 -5.04
CA ILE A 261 8.06 -15.65 -4.90
C ILE A 261 6.93 -16.03 -5.85
N VAL A 262 5.89 -15.18 -5.95
CA VAL A 262 4.78 -15.40 -6.89
C VAL A 262 5.28 -15.42 -8.34
N ALA A 263 6.11 -14.45 -8.72
CA ALA A 263 6.69 -14.39 -10.07
C ALA A 263 7.59 -15.58 -10.39
N LEU A 264 8.38 -16.07 -9.41
CA LEU A 264 9.30 -17.21 -9.57
C LEU A 264 8.60 -18.58 -9.48
N ARG A 265 7.37 -18.64 -8.95
CA ARG A 265 6.61 -19.88 -8.74
C ARG A 265 5.18 -19.74 -9.30
N PRO A 266 5.05 -19.46 -10.61
CA PRO A 266 3.76 -19.11 -11.20
C PRO A 266 2.72 -20.23 -11.08
N GLU A 267 3.12 -21.49 -11.24
CA GLU A 267 2.20 -22.63 -11.16
C GLU A 267 1.71 -22.86 -9.72
N GLU A 268 2.63 -22.85 -8.75
CA GLU A 268 2.32 -23.07 -7.34
C GLU A 268 1.46 -21.92 -6.76
N CYS A 269 1.66 -20.70 -7.26
CA CYS A 269 0.95 -19.50 -6.83
C CYS A 269 -0.29 -19.19 -7.68
N GLN A 270 -0.61 -20.02 -8.68
CA GLN A 270 -1.74 -19.79 -9.58
C GLN A 270 -1.70 -18.38 -10.19
N LEU A 271 -0.51 -18.00 -10.71
CA LEU A 271 -0.27 -16.67 -11.24
C LEU A 271 -1.09 -16.45 -12.51
N GLU A 272 -1.75 -15.29 -12.56
CA GLU A 272 -2.45 -14.75 -13.73
C GLU A 272 -1.89 -13.37 -14.07
N GLY A 273 -1.77 -13.05 -15.34
CA GLY A 273 -1.24 -11.76 -15.82
C GLY A 273 0.20 -11.85 -16.32
N ASN A 274 0.83 -10.70 -16.50
CA ASN A 274 2.15 -10.56 -17.08
C ASN A 274 3.21 -10.30 -16.00
N VAL A 275 4.33 -11.01 -16.07
CA VAL A 275 5.51 -10.78 -15.24
C VAL A 275 6.56 -10.10 -16.10
N GLY A 276 7.03 -8.96 -15.65
CA GLY A 276 8.14 -8.23 -16.24
C GLY A 276 9.49 -8.93 -16.04
N PRO A 277 10.56 -8.35 -16.55
CA PRO A 277 11.89 -8.95 -16.45
C PRO A 277 12.44 -8.98 -15.03
N GLN A 278 11.93 -8.13 -14.15
CA GLN A 278 12.34 -7.98 -12.76
C GLN A 278 11.14 -7.63 -11.90
N ILE A 279 11.26 -7.86 -10.61
CA ILE A 279 10.31 -7.40 -9.57
C ILE A 279 11.14 -6.65 -8.53
N ASP A 280 11.04 -5.33 -8.59
CA ASP A 280 11.87 -4.43 -7.80
C ASP A 280 11.28 -4.26 -6.40
N SER A 281 11.71 -5.13 -5.51
CA SER A 281 11.35 -5.13 -4.10
C SER A 281 12.58 -4.91 -3.23
N SER A 282 12.40 -4.40 -2.02
CA SER A 282 13.49 -4.39 -1.05
C SER A 282 14.10 -5.80 -0.88
N PHE A 283 15.41 -5.86 -0.75
CA PHE A 283 16.09 -7.12 -0.38
C PHE A 283 15.97 -7.41 1.13
N LEU A 284 15.62 -6.40 1.93
CA LEU A 284 15.35 -6.57 3.35
C LEU A 284 13.87 -6.87 3.57
N ASN A 285 13.59 -7.98 4.25
CA ASN A 285 12.22 -8.33 4.63
C ASN A 285 11.90 -7.73 6.01
N SER A 286 10.95 -6.81 6.04
CA SER A 286 10.50 -6.15 7.28
C SER A 286 9.61 -7.03 8.18
N GLY A 287 9.14 -8.17 7.67
CA GLY A 287 8.19 -9.04 8.35
C GLY A 287 6.72 -8.62 8.19
N LEU A 288 6.39 -7.65 7.33
CA LEU A 288 5.01 -7.21 7.10
C LEU A 288 4.12 -8.37 6.64
N PHE A 289 4.58 -9.17 5.67
CA PHE A 289 3.83 -10.33 5.20
C PHE A 289 3.55 -11.33 6.33
N SER A 290 4.54 -11.59 7.17
CA SER A 290 4.37 -12.46 8.35
C SER A 290 3.38 -11.89 9.37
N ALA A 291 3.37 -10.57 9.56
CA ALA A 291 2.39 -9.89 10.40
C ALA A 291 0.96 -10.04 9.83
N CYS A 292 0.80 -9.89 8.51
CA CYS A 292 -0.48 -10.12 7.82
C CYS A 292 -0.98 -11.56 7.99
N LEU A 293 -0.09 -12.55 7.86
CA LEU A 293 -0.42 -13.96 8.09
C LEU A 293 -0.87 -14.21 9.54
N GLN A 294 -0.16 -13.64 10.53
CA GLN A 294 -0.50 -13.78 11.94
C GLN A 294 -1.84 -13.14 12.27
N ARG A 295 -2.11 -11.97 11.69
CA ARG A 295 -3.41 -11.30 11.86
C ARG A 295 -4.52 -12.03 11.13
N GLY A 296 -4.27 -12.51 9.91
CA GLY A 296 -5.22 -13.27 9.08
C GLY A 296 -6.40 -12.45 8.58
N ASP A 297 -6.32 -11.11 8.63
CA ASP A 297 -7.30 -10.16 8.10
C ASP A 297 -7.00 -9.76 6.65
N VAL A 298 -5.74 -9.45 6.32
CA VAL A 298 -5.33 -9.09 4.97
C VAL A 298 -5.49 -10.28 4.03
N LYS A 299 -6.29 -10.11 2.97
CA LYS A 299 -6.58 -11.13 1.94
C LYS A 299 -5.82 -10.87 0.65
N ALA A 300 -5.41 -9.62 0.42
CA ALA A 300 -4.65 -9.23 -0.75
C ALA A 300 -3.71 -8.07 -0.43
N ILE A 301 -2.53 -8.06 -1.08
CA ILE A 301 -1.56 -6.96 -1.06
C ILE A 301 -1.22 -6.64 -2.50
N PHE A 302 -1.45 -5.39 -2.91
CA PHE A 302 -1.17 -4.92 -4.26
C PHE A 302 -0.27 -3.69 -4.24
N CYS A 303 0.49 -3.53 -5.33
CA CYS A 303 1.47 -2.47 -5.49
C CYS A 303 1.61 -2.03 -6.95
N GLY A 304 2.27 -0.91 -7.16
CA GLY A 304 2.70 -0.38 -8.44
C GLY A 304 4.16 -0.68 -8.72
N HIS A 305 4.91 0.33 -9.12
CA HIS A 305 6.35 0.41 -9.31
C HIS A 305 6.89 -0.33 -10.55
N ASP A 306 6.56 -1.60 -10.72
CA ASP A 306 7.02 -2.39 -11.87
C ASP A 306 6.11 -2.23 -13.08
N HIS A 307 6.36 -1.24 -13.91
CA HIS A 307 5.51 -0.87 -15.05
C HIS A 307 5.20 -2.02 -16.02
N ARG A 308 6.04 -3.06 -16.06
CA ARG A 308 5.89 -4.21 -16.96
C ARG A 308 5.25 -5.43 -16.33
N SER A 309 4.81 -5.30 -15.09
CA SER A 309 4.18 -6.38 -14.30
C SER A 309 2.76 -6.02 -13.94
N ASP A 310 1.81 -6.90 -14.29
CA ASP A 310 0.41 -6.72 -13.93
C ASP A 310 -0.22 -8.04 -13.47
N TYR A 311 0.59 -8.91 -12.91
CA TYR A 311 0.15 -10.21 -12.44
C TYR A 311 -0.55 -10.16 -11.07
N SER A 312 -1.23 -11.24 -10.74
CA SER A 312 -1.57 -11.59 -9.38
C SER A 312 -1.49 -13.10 -9.17
N GLY A 313 -1.14 -13.51 -7.97
CA GLY A 313 -1.11 -14.92 -7.57
C GLY A 313 -1.29 -15.07 -6.07
N VAL A 314 -1.47 -16.31 -5.59
CA VAL A 314 -1.74 -16.59 -4.18
C VAL A 314 -0.52 -17.23 -3.54
N TYR A 315 0.01 -16.62 -2.49
CA TYR A 315 1.07 -17.18 -1.67
C TYR A 315 0.62 -17.23 -0.22
N CYS A 316 0.72 -18.40 0.41
CA CYS A 316 0.29 -18.64 1.79
C CYS A 316 -1.14 -18.13 2.12
N GLY A 317 -2.05 -18.18 1.13
CA GLY A 317 -3.44 -17.75 1.30
C GLY A 317 -3.70 -16.25 1.18
N ILE A 318 -2.67 -15.44 0.92
CA ILE A 318 -2.78 -14.00 0.59
C ILE A 318 -2.53 -13.84 -0.91
N ARG A 319 -3.40 -13.09 -1.60
CA ARG A 319 -3.18 -12.72 -3.00
C ARG A 319 -2.19 -11.57 -3.07
N LEU A 320 -1.13 -11.73 -3.85
CA LEU A 320 -0.12 -10.71 -4.11
C LEU A 320 -0.16 -10.33 -5.58
N GLY A 321 -0.04 -9.04 -5.90
CA GLY A 321 -0.06 -8.62 -7.29
C GLY A 321 0.42 -7.19 -7.52
N LEU A 322 0.62 -6.90 -8.80
CA LEU A 322 0.96 -5.59 -9.33
C LEU A 322 -0.13 -5.13 -10.29
N ASP A 323 -0.29 -3.82 -10.45
CA ASP A 323 -1.32 -3.24 -11.31
C ASP A 323 -0.79 -2.64 -12.62
N GLY A 324 0.50 -2.84 -12.92
CA GLY A 324 1.12 -2.31 -14.12
C GLY A 324 1.37 -0.79 -14.01
N PHE A 325 0.94 -0.05 -15.01
CA PHE A 325 1.07 1.42 -15.05
C PHE A 325 -0.09 2.06 -15.83
N MET A 326 -0.30 3.37 -15.59
CA MET A 326 -1.37 4.09 -16.30
C MET A 326 -0.84 5.25 -17.18
N SER A 327 0.42 5.57 -17.08
CA SER A 327 1.05 6.74 -17.70
C SER A 327 1.13 6.70 -19.24
N TYR A 328 1.07 7.89 -19.84
CA TYR A 328 1.58 8.13 -21.20
C TYR A 328 2.95 8.85 -21.20
N CYS A 329 3.42 9.26 -20.02
CA CYS A 329 4.64 10.06 -19.84
C CYS A 329 5.90 9.21 -19.66
N ALA A 330 5.82 8.10 -18.94
CA ALA A 330 7.01 7.30 -18.55
C ALA A 330 7.16 6.00 -19.33
N CYS A 331 6.07 5.35 -19.74
CA CYS A 331 6.11 4.06 -20.42
C CYS A 331 5.14 4.05 -21.60
N HIS A 332 5.46 3.29 -22.65
CA HIS A 332 4.72 3.27 -23.91
C HIS A 332 4.17 1.88 -24.29
N ASP A 333 3.95 0.99 -23.32
CA ASP A 333 3.38 -0.32 -23.59
C ASP A 333 1.84 -0.29 -23.49
N GLU A 334 1.19 -0.15 -24.65
CA GLU A 334 -0.27 -0.13 -24.77
C GLU A 334 -0.93 -1.46 -24.34
N GLN A 335 -0.19 -2.56 -24.25
CA GLN A 335 -0.73 -3.87 -23.87
C GLN A 335 -0.90 -3.98 -22.35
N ILE A 336 -0.10 -3.24 -21.58
CA ILE A 336 -0.09 -3.28 -20.11
C ILE A 336 -0.86 -2.10 -19.52
N ARG A 337 -0.81 -0.92 -20.17
CA ARG A 337 -1.45 0.31 -19.63
C ARG A 337 -2.89 0.07 -19.22
N GLY A 338 -3.21 0.41 -17.98
CA GLY A 338 -4.55 0.21 -17.42
C GLY A 338 -4.65 0.53 -15.94
N GLY A 339 -5.65 -0.05 -15.33
CA GLY A 339 -5.87 -0.05 -13.89
C GLY A 339 -6.47 -1.39 -13.46
N ARG A 340 -6.33 -1.71 -12.20
CA ARG A 340 -6.84 -2.94 -11.62
C ARG A 340 -8.15 -2.69 -10.90
N LEU A 341 -9.18 -3.43 -11.29
CA LEU A 341 -10.46 -3.42 -10.62
C LEU A 341 -10.52 -4.53 -9.57
N PHE A 342 -10.96 -4.19 -8.38
CA PHE A 342 -11.33 -5.12 -7.32
C PHE A 342 -12.83 -5.05 -7.09
N GLU A 343 -13.46 -6.20 -6.94
CA GLU A 343 -14.88 -6.31 -6.60
C GLU A 343 -15.02 -7.16 -5.33
N ILE A 344 -15.64 -6.57 -4.32
CA ILE A 344 -15.88 -7.18 -3.00
C ILE A 344 -17.39 -7.31 -2.80
N SER A 345 -17.84 -8.47 -2.31
CA SER A 345 -19.23 -8.69 -1.93
C SER A 345 -19.40 -8.60 -0.43
N ALA A 346 -20.44 -7.93 0.03
CA ALA A 346 -20.79 -7.84 1.45
C ALA A 346 -21.08 -9.21 2.08
N ASP A 347 -21.54 -10.19 1.29
CA ASP A 347 -21.83 -11.54 1.76
C ASP A 347 -20.57 -12.40 1.97
N THR A 348 -19.49 -12.09 1.26
CA THR A 348 -18.21 -12.82 1.30
C THR A 348 -17.03 -11.85 1.19
N PRO A 349 -16.88 -10.90 2.13
CA PRO A 349 -15.90 -9.82 2.01
C PRO A 349 -14.43 -10.30 2.05
N GLU A 350 -14.19 -11.53 2.49
CA GLU A 350 -12.88 -12.17 2.45
C GLU A 350 -12.46 -12.63 1.04
N LYS A 351 -13.40 -12.65 0.07
CA LYS A 351 -13.13 -13.01 -1.33
C LYS A 351 -13.03 -11.76 -2.17
N ILE A 352 -11.82 -11.44 -2.57
CA ILE A 352 -11.52 -10.30 -3.42
C ILE A 352 -11.39 -10.79 -4.85
N GLU A 353 -12.35 -10.45 -5.71
CA GLU A 353 -12.23 -10.67 -7.16
C GLU A 353 -11.43 -9.51 -7.76
N THR A 354 -10.53 -9.80 -8.69
CA THR A 354 -9.72 -8.75 -9.33
C THR A 354 -9.41 -9.07 -10.77
N ARG A 355 -9.32 -8.01 -11.59
CA ARG A 355 -8.90 -8.08 -12.99
C ARG A 355 -8.31 -6.76 -13.47
N MET A 356 -7.44 -6.81 -14.46
CA MET A 356 -6.97 -5.62 -15.16
C MET A 356 -8.02 -5.10 -16.14
N ILE A 357 -8.18 -3.78 -16.17
CA ILE A 357 -8.94 -3.05 -17.19
C ILE A 357 -7.93 -2.29 -18.03
N ARG A 358 -7.81 -2.65 -19.32
CA ARG A 358 -6.85 -2.02 -20.22
C ARG A 358 -7.38 -0.73 -20.78
N VAL A 359 -6.56 0.32 -20.83
CA VAL A 359 -6.96 1.60 -21.44
C VAL A 359 -7.36 1.40 -22.90
N LYS A 360 -6.64 0.58 -23.69
CA LYS A 360 -6.95 0.29 -25.09
C LYS A 360 -8.35 -0.31 -25.32
N ASP A 361 -8.93 -0.98 -24.31
CA ASP A 361 -10.23 -1.64 -24.40
C ASP A 361 -11.38 -0.69 -24.04
N VAL A 362 -11.10 0.41 -23.34
CA VAL A 362 -12.10 1.37 -22.86
C VAL A 362 -11.98 2.76 -23.50
N LEU A 363 -10.80 3.11 -24.01
CA LEU A 363 -10.56 4.36 -24.71
C LEU A 363 -10.21 4.07 -26.17
N PRO A 364 -11.04 4.51 -27.13
CA PRO A 364 -10.74 4.32 -28.56
C PRO A 364 -9.40 5.00 -28.93
N PRO A 365 -8.63 4.43 -29.88
CA PRO A 365 -7.45 5.08 -30.38
C PRO A 365 -7.78 6.46 -30.96
N GLU A 366 -6.92 7.43 -30.69
CA GLU A 366 -7.07 8.77 -31.28
C GLU A 366 -7.04 8.64 -32.82
N THR A 367 -8.09 9.12 -33.49
CA THR A 367 -8.08 9.27 -34.93
C THR A 367 -7.11 10.39 -35.29
N THR A 368 -5.98 10.01 -35.90
CA THR A 368 -4.93 10.92 -36.42
C THR A 368 -5.46 11.88 -37.47
#